data_21cf836f3c13a244e571ee3747249026
#
_entry.id   21cf836f3c13a244e571ee3747249026
#
_cell.length_a   1.000
_cell.length_b   1.000
_cell.length_c   1.000
_cell.angle_alpha   90.00
_cell.angle_beta   90.00
_cell.angle_gamma   90.00
#
_symmetry.space_group_name_H-M   'P 1'
#
loop_
_entity.id
_entity.type
_entity.pdbx_description
1 polymer ?
#
loop_
_entity_poly.entity_id
_entity_poly.type
_entity_poly.pdbx_seq_one_letter_code
_entity_poly.pdbx_strand_id
1 'polypeptide(L)' 'MTIREWIRDREISGFPTFSVEEIRLALPHYSEQVIKNYLFRISSQGIIYPVYKGFYVIIPPHYAAKRMVPPIYYIDQLM' A
#
# COMPACT_ATOMS: atom_id res chain seq x y z
N MET A 1 -11.15 4.77 12.32
CA MET A 1 -10.73 4.24 11.01
C MET A 1 -9.66 3.18 11.19
N THR A 2 -9.74 2.10 10.45
CA THR A 2 -8.73 1.05 10.46
C THR A 2 -7.71 1.31 9.35
N ILE A 3 -6.56 0.60 9.43
CA ILE A 3 -5.54 0.70 8.40
C ILE A 3 -6.11 0.27 7.06
N ARG A 4 -6.93 -0.79 7.05
CA ARG A 4 -7.58 -1.28 5.84
C ARG A 4 -8.47 -0.22 5.20
N GLU A 5 -9.26 0.47 6.01
CA GLU A 5 -10.13 1.54 5.52
C GLU A 5 -9.32 2.70 4.96
N TRP A 6 -8.22 3.04 5.61
CA TRP A 6 -7.36 4.11 5.16
C TRP A 6 -6.77 3.81 3.79
N ILE A 7 -6.31 2.58 3.59
CA ILE A 7 -5.74 2.16 2.31
C ILE A 7 -6.81 2.16 1.22
N ARG A 8 -8.02 1.70 1.54
CA ARG A 8 -9.13 1.70 0.60
C ARG A 8 -9.48 3.12 0.17
N ASP A 9 -9.53 4.05 1.11
CA ASP A 9 -9.82 5.45 0.81
C ASP A 9 -8.75 6.03 -0.10
N ARG A 10 -7.50 5.67 0.13
CA ARG A 10 -6.38 6.11 -0.69
C ARG A 10 -6.53 5.63 -2.13
N GLU A 11 -6.91 4.37 -2.29
CA GLU A 11 -7.14 3.78 -3.61
C GLU A 11 -8.27 4.49 -4.34
N ILE A 12 -9.38 4.73 -3.65
CA ILE A 12 -10.54 5.42 -4.22
C ILE A 12 -10.18 6.84 -4.64
N SER A 13 -9.33 7.50 -3.88
CA SER A 13 -8.90 8.86 -4.18
C SER A 13 -7.95 8.96 -5.37
N GLY A 14 -7.50 7.83 -5.91
CA GLY A 14 -6.63 7.83 -7.06
C GLY A 14 -5.15 8.02 -6.75
N PHE A 15 -4.76 7.91 -5.49
CA PHE A 15 -3.37 8.01 -5.08
C PHE A 15 -2.86 6.62 -4.71
N PRO A 16 -2.24 5.90 -5.65
CA PRO A 16 -1.87 4.51 -5.43
C PRO A 16 -0.67 4.30 -4.51
N THR A 17 0.02 5.37 -4.15
CA THR A 17 1.23 5.25 -3.33
C THR A 17 1.00 5.84 -1.94
N PHE A 18 1.70 5.28 -0.97
CA PHE A 18 1.64 5.78 0.39
C PHE A 18 2.88 5.32 1.16
N SER A 19 3.11 5.93 2.33
CA SER A 19 4.21 5.55 3.19
C SER A 19 3.69 5.12 4.56
N VAL A 20 4.54 4.38 5.29
CA VAL A 20 4.25 4.03 6.69
C VAL A 20 4.01 5.29 7.50
N GLU A 21 4.81 6.33 7.25
CA GLU A 21 4.72 7.59 7.97
C GLU A 21 3.35 8.25 7.78
N GLU A 22 2.81 8.20 6.57
CA GLU A 22 1.48 8.76 6.31
C GLU A 22 0.41 8.07 7.14
N ILE A 23 0.47 6.74 7.24
CA ILE A 23 -0.47 5.99 8.06
C ILE A 23 -0.30 6.33 9.52
N ARG A 24 0.95 6.41 9.98
CA ARG A 24 1.26 6.71 11.37
C ARG A 24 0.70 8.06 11.79
N LEU A 25 0.82 9.06 10.91
CA LEU A 25 0.30 10.39 11.18
C LEU A 25 -1.22 10.44 11.11
N ALA A 26 -1.82 9.71 10.18
CA ALA A 26 -3.27 9.70 10.01
C ALA A 26 -3.98 8.87 11.09
N LEU A 27 -3.34 7.81 11.56
CA LEU A 27 -3.93 6.88 12.52
C LEU A 27 -3.00 6.73 13.74
N PRO A 28 -2.90 7.76 14.57
CA PRO A 28 -1.94 7.76 15.68
C PRO A 28 -2.23 6.74 16.78
N HIS A 29 -3.42 6.14 16.76
CA HIS A 29 -3.76 5.10 17.73
C HIS A 29 -3.13 3.73 17.39
N TYR A 30 -2.53 3.60 16.22
CA TYR A 30 -1.76 2.40 15.88
C TYR A 30 -0.28 2.66 16.09
N SER A 31 0.43 1.69 16.67
CA SER A 31 1.88 1.78 16.79
C SER A 31 2.52 1.52 15.42
N GLU A 32 3.75 2.00 15.25
CA GLU A 32 4.50 1.78 14.02
C GLU A 32 4.67 0.28 13.74
N GLN A 33 4.92 -0.50 14.79
CA GLN A 33 5.10 -1.95 14.63
C GLN A 33 3.85 -2.63 14.13
N VAL A 34 2.68 -2.22 14.64
CA VAL A 34 1.41 -2.78 14.20
C VAL A 34 1.16 -2.45 12.73
N ILE A 35 1.45 -1.21 12.35
CA ILE A 35 1.30 -0.79 10.95
C ILE A 35 2.21 -1.62 10.05
N LYS A 36 3.48 -1.75 10.40
CA LYS A 36 4.44 -2.52 9.60
C LYS A 36 4.03 -3.98 9.48
N ASN A 37 3.56 -4.58 10.57
CA ASN A 37 3.13 -5.97 10.54
C ASN A 37 1.94 -6.17 9.63
N TYR A 38 0.98 -5.24 9.67
CA TYR A 38 -0.19 -5.30 8.80
C TYR A 38 0.21 -5.15 7.33
N LEU A 39 1.06 -4.18 7.03
CA LEU A 39 1.51 -3.96 5.65
C LEU A 39 2.30 -5.14 5.11
N PHE A 40 3.11 -5.77 5.96
CA PHE A 40 3.82 -6.98 5.55
C PHE A 40 2.85 -8.08 5.15
N ARG A 41 1.79 -8.26 5.95
CA ARG A 41 0.80 -9.30 5.68
C ARG A 41 0.07 -9.07 4.36
N ILE A 42 -0.43 -7.85 4.12
CA ILE A 42 -1.17 -7.58 2.89
C ILE A 42 -0.24 -7.51 1.67
N SER A 43 1.02 -7.20 1.88
CA SER A 43 2.03 -7.29 0.82
C SER A 43 2.20 -8.75 0.37
N SER A 44 2.22 -9.67 1.33
CA SER A 44 2.29 -11.10 1.02
C SER A 44 1.07 -11.59 0.26
N GLN A 45 -0.06 -10.92 0.42
CA GLN A 45 -1.29 -11.27 -0.28
C GLN A 45 -1.37 -10.62 -1.67
N GLY A 46 -0.40 -9.80 -2.04
CA GLY A 46 -0.40 -9.15 -3.35
C GLY A 46 -1.28 -7.92 -3.45
N ILE A 47 -1.76 -7.39 -2.32
CA ILE A 47 -2.62 -6.21 -2.29
C ILE A 47 -1.79 -4.94 -2.48
N ILE A 48 -0.61 -4.91 -1.89
CA ILE A 48 0.33 -3.80 -2.02
C ILE A 48 1.70 -4.36 -2.36
N TYR A 49 2.60 -3.48 -2.81
CA TYR A 49 3.97 -3.86 -3.15
C TYR A 49 4.94 -2.82 -2.59
N PRO A 50 5.98 -3.24 -1.87
CA PRO A 50 6.99 -2.31 -1.39
C PRO A 50 7.87 -1.85 -2.54
N VAL A 51 7.88 -0.54 -2.81
CA VAL A 51 8.65 0.01 -3.93
C VAL A 51 9.93 0.68 -3.47
N TYR A 52 9.93 1.17 -2.25
CA TYR A 52 11.07 1.82 -1.66
C TYR A 52 10.97 1.71 -0.15
N LYS A 53 12.06 1.98 0.55
CA LYS A 53 12.07 1.87 2.00
C LYS A 53 10.96 2.71 2.63
N GLY A 54 9.99 2.03 3.24
CA GLY A 54 8.87 2.69 3.88
C GLY A 54 7.75 3.15 2.97
N PHE A 55 7.88 2.93 1.65
CA PHE A 55 6.87 3.31 0.66
C PHE A 55 6.27 2.09 -0.01
N TYR A 56 4.98 2.17 -0.31
CA TYR A 56 4.22 1.08 -0.91
C TYR A 56 3.34 1.59 -2.03
N VAL A 57 3.01 0.69 -2.97
CA VAL A 57 2.05 0.97 -4.02
C VAL A 57 0.88 -0.01 -3.89
N ILE A 58 -0.34 0.49 -4.11
CA ILE A 58 -1.53 -0.33 -4.09
C ILE A 58 -1.69 -0.95 -5.48
N ILE A 59 -1.83 -2.28 -5.52
CA ILE A 59 -1.98 -3.01 -6.78
C ILE A 59 -3.47 -3.13 -7.07
N PRO A 60 -3.95 -2.58 -8.21
CA PRO A 60 -5.36 -2.73 -8.57
C PRO A 60 -5.75 -4.20 -8.69
N PRO A 61 -6.95 -4.57 -8.25
CA PRO A 61 -7.37 -5.99 -8.24
C PRO A 61 -7.25 -6.68 -9.59
N HIS A 62 -7.54 -5.97 -10.69
CA HIS A 62 -7.47 -6.59 -12.01
C HIS A 62 -6.04 -6.95 -12.42
N TYR A 63 -5.05 -6.20 -11.97
CA TYR A 63 -3.65 -6.54 -12.23
C TYR A 63 -3.21 -7.71 -11.36
N ALA A 64 -3.63 -7.71 -10.11
CA ALA A 64 -3.30 -8.81 -9.19
C ALA A 64 -3.88 -10.12 -9.71
N ALA A 65 -5.11 -10.10 -10.21
CA ALA A 65 -5.78 -11.29 -10.73
C ALA A 65 -5.12 -11.82 -12.00
N LYS A 66 -4.72 -10.92 -12.89
CA LYS A 66 -4.13 -11.30 -14.17
C LYS A 66 -2.65 -11.62 -14.08
N ARG A 67 -1.95 -11.02 -13.14
CA ARG A 67 -0.51 -11.13 -12.98
C ARG A 67 0.25 -10.77 -14.25
N MET A 68 -0.35 -9.92 -15.09
CA MET A 68 0.22 -9.58 -16.39
C MET A 68 1.11 -8.34 -16.33
N VAL A 69 0.84 -7.45 -15.39
CA VAL A 69 1.63 -6.22 -15.22
C VAL A 69 2.41 -6.34 -13.93
N PRO A 70 3.75 -6.43 -14.00
CA PRO A 70 4.55 -6.52 -12.79
C PRO A 70 4.48 -5.20 -12.00
N PRO A 71 4.60 -5.27 -10.67
CA PRO A 71 4.57 -4.05 -9.83
C PRO A 71 5.60 -3.01 -10.21
N ILE A 72 6.71 -3.42 -10.81
CA ILE A 72 7.75 -2.50 -11.28
C ILE A 72 7.22 -1.48 -12.28
N TYR A 73 6.13 -1.81 -12.98
CA TYR A 73 5.48 -0.92 -13.91
C TYR A 73 4.97 0.36 -13.22
N TYR A 74 4.49 0.20 -12.00
CA TYR A 74 4.05 1.34 -11.20
C TYR A 74 5.23 2.20 -10.74
N ILE A 75 6.35 1.56 -10.48
CA ILE A 75 7.57 2.27 -10.07
C ILE A 75 8.00 3.21 -11.17
N ASP A 76 7.99 2.74 -12.41
CA ASP A 76 8.37 3.57 -13.56
C ASP A 76 7.44 4.77 -13.72
N GLN A 77 6.16 4.60 -13.46
CA GLN A 77 5.20 5.68 -13.56
C GLN A 77 5.37 6.71 -12.43
N LEU A 78 5.91 6.30 -11.30
CA LEU A 78 6.11 7.17 -10.16
C LEU A 78 7.39 7.99 -10.28
N MET A 79 8.32 7.51 -11.05
CA MET A 79 9.59 8.19 -11.24
C MET A 79 9.55 9.15 -12.41
#